data_bce34f2dc49ac1a15a8ecab25ca711aa
#
_entry.id   bce34f2dc49ac1a15a8ecab25ca711aa
#
_cell.length_a   1.000
_cell.length_b   1.000
_cell.length_c   1.000
_cell.angle_alpha   90.00
_cell.angle_beta   90.00
_cell.angle_gamma   90.00
#
_symmetry.space_group_name_H-M   'P 1'
#
loop_
_entity.id
_entity.type
_entity.pdbx_description
1 polymer ?
#
loop_
_entity_poly.entity_id
_entity_poly.type
_entity_poly.pdbx_seq_one_letter_code
_entity_poly.pdbx_strand_id
1 'polypeptide(L)'
;MGEAILIRYEGGVSKAMKTRRVVTGHNKDGRSVVKWDSELESKPGRERFEKVELWATDSLPAHLTEDDPAEWNLGTSLANGSVFRLCRYEPGVAERWHRTDSLDYGIVLSGEMWMELDEQEVHLKAGDIVIQRGTIHNWVNRGTGPCVMAFILIATEGGVSTGW
;
A
#
# COMPACT_ATOMS: atom_id res chain seq x y z
N MET A 1 -4.98 -16.69 22.38
CA MET A 1 -4.02 -15.59 22.10
C MET A 1 -3.17 -16.05 20.94
N GLY A 2 -3.36 -15.49 19.75
CA GLY A 2 -2.55 -15.85 18.56
C GLY A 2 -1.12 -15.36 18.75
N GLU A 3 -0.13 -16.15 18.37
CA GLU A 3 1.26 -15.72 18.33
C GLU A 3 1.41 -14.56 17.35
N ALA A 4 2.13 -13.53 17.77
CA ALA A 4 2.44 -12.40 16.91
C ALA A 4 3.44 -12.83 15.83
N ILE A 5 3.12 -12.61 14.55
CA ILE A 5 4.07 -12.80 13.48
C ILE A 5 5.18 -11.77 13.62
N LEU A 6 6.42 -12.25 13.69
CA LEU A 6 7.62 -11.41 13.78
C LEU A 6 8.30 -11.36 12.41
N ILE A 7 8.48 -10.16 11.87
CA ILE A 7 9.23 -9.94 10.64
C ILE A 7 10.68 -9.64 11.01
N ARG A 8 11.63 -10.41 10.46
CA ARG A 8 13.07 -10.27 10.73
C ARG A 8 13.74 -9.51 9.60
N TYR A 9 14.56 -8.55 9.98
CA TYR A 9 15.46 -7.81 9.09
C TYR A 9 16.90 -7.93 9.59
N GLU A 10 17.89 -7.68 8.74
CA GLU A 10 19.26 -7.43 9.21
C GLU A 10 19.25 -6.17 10.10
N GLY A 11 19.47 -6.37 11.40
CA GLY A 11 19.43 -5.29 12.41
C GLY A 11 18.22 -5.24 13.31
N GLY A 12 17.28 -6.19 13.22
CA GLY A 12 16.16 -6.24 14.17
C GLY A 12 14.99 -7.14 13.80
N VAL A 13 14.04 -7.18 14.72
CA VAL A 13 12.77 -7.89 14.56
C VAL A 13 11.65 -6.87 14.72
N SER A 14 10.78 -6.74 13.72
CA SER A 14 9.57 -5.95 13.79
C SER A 14 8.36 -6.87 13.95
N LYS A 15 7.37 -6.41 14.70
CA LYS A 15 6.06 -7.07 14.75
C LYS A 15 5.28 -6.69 13.50
N ALA A 16 4.66 -7.67 12.83
CA ALA A 16 3.80 -7.43 11.68
C ALA A 16 2.75 -6.35 11.99
N MET A 17 2.55 -5.45 11.05
CA MET A 17 1.50 -4.44 11.14
C MET A 17 0.13 -5.13 11.03
N LYS A 18 -0.76 -4.81 11.97
CA LYS A 18 -2.13 -5.29 11.99
C LYS A 18 -3.08 -4.17 11.63
N THR A 19 -4.03 -4.46 10.76
CA THR A 19 -5.01 -3.50 10.28
C THR A 19 -6.39 -4.12 10.26
N ARG A 20 -7.33 -3.55 11.03
CA ARG A 20 -8.74 -3.91 10.91
C ARG A 20 -9.31 -3.32 9.64
N ARG A 21 -9.95 -4.16 8.84
CA ARG A 21 -10.65 -3.77 7.61
C ARG A 21 -12.13 -4.14 7.75
N VAL A 22 -13.01 -3.19 7.45
CA VAL A 22 -14.45 -3.41 7.37
C VAL A 22 -14.90 -3.20 5.93
N VAL A 23 -15.58 -4.20 5.37
CA VAL A 23 -16.12 -4.16 4.01
C VAL A 23 -17.63 -4.29 4.07
N THR A 24 -18.33 -3.40 3.40
CA THR A 24 -19.80 -3.39 3.32
C THR A 24 -20.28 -4.12 2.06
N GLY A 25 -21.51 -4.56 2.09
CA GLY A 25 -22.18 -5.20 0.95
C GLY A 25 -23.69 -5.24 1.17
N HIS A 26 -24.35 -6.07 0.40
CA HIS A 26 -25.79 -6.30 0.54
C HIS A 26 -26.07 -7.78 0.85
N ASN A 27 -27.09 -8.02 1.66
CA ASN A 27 -27.60 -9.37 1.85
C ASN A 27 -28.57 -9.76 0.71
N LYS A 28 -29.11 -10.98 0.77
CA LYS A 28 -30.05 -11.50 -0.24
C LYS A 28 -31.35 -10.69 -0.37
N ASP A 29 -31.69 -9.90 0.63
CA ASP A 29 -32.88 -9.02 0.63
C ASP A 29 -32.55 -7.59 0.16
N GLY A 30 -31.33 -7.34 -0.35
CA GLY A 30 -30.86 -6.05 -0.83
C GLY A 30 -30.56 -5.03 0.27
N ARG A 31 -30.48 -5.46 1.54
CA ARG A 31 -30.17 -4.57 2.66
C ARG A 31 -28.65 -4.48 2.88
N SER A 32 -28.16 -3.27 3.14
CA SER A 32 -26.76 -3.02 3.43
C SER A 32 -26.34 -3.71 4.73
N VAL A 33 -25.20 -4.38 4.69
CA VAL A 33 -24.62 -5.12 5.81
C VAL A 33 -23.10 -4.97 5.82
N VAL A 34 -22.49 -5.29 6.94
CA VAL A 34 -21.05 -5.57 6.99
C VAL A 34 -20.84 -6.97 6.39
N LYS A 35 -20.13 -7.05 5.26
CA LYS A 35 -19.81 -8.30 4.58
C LYS A 35 -18.60 -8.98 5.22
N TRP A 36 -17.54 -8.21 5.48
CA TRP A 36 -16.35 -8.65 6.19
C TRP A 36 -15.94 -7.65 7.26
N ASP A 37 -15.56 -8.13 8.41
CA ASP A 37 -14.89 -7.41 9.49
C ASP A 37 -13.70 -8.27 9.92
N SER A 38 -12.51 -7.92 9.46
CA SER A 38 -11.33 -8.77 9.56
C SER A 38 -10.10 -7.96 9.97
N GLU A 39 -9.21 -8.61 10.73
CA GLU A 39 -7.87 -8.11 10.97
C GLU A 39 -6.93 -8.71 9.93
N LEU A 40 -6.27 -7.87 9.16
CA LEU A 40 -5.27 -8.24 8.18
C LEU A 40 -3.88 -8.01 8.76
N GLU A 41 -2.94 -8.90 8.44
CA GLU A 41 -1.54 -8.77 8.83
C GLU A 41 -0.68 -8.45 7.62
N SER A 42 0.32 -7.57 7.81
CA SER A 42 1.28 -7.26 6.77
C SER A 42 2.15 -8.47 6.41
N LYS A 43 2.52 -8.52 5.14
CA LYS A 43 3.48 -9.50 4.61
C LYS A 43 4.80 -8.79 4.36
N PRO A 44 5.95 -9.46 4.64
CA PRO A 44 7.24 -8.91 4.30
C PRO A 44 7.34 -8.75 2.78
N GLY A 45 7.84 -7.60 2.36
CA GLY A 45 8.26 -7.34 0.99
C GLY A 45 9.78 -7.44 0.86
N ARG A 46 10.44 -6.33 0.53
CA ARG A 46 11.90 -6.21 0.59
C ARG A 46 12.37 -5.90 2.01
N GLU A 47 13.68 -5.87 2.22
CA GLU A 47 14.26 -5.52 3.50
C GLU A 47 13.73 -4.19 4.05
N ARG A 48 13.36 -4.15 5.33
CA ARG A 48 12.81 -2.99 6.04
C ARG A 48 11.52 -2.42 5.44
N PHE A 49 10.79 -3.26 4.71
CA PHE A 49 9.52 -2.92 4.09
C PHE A 49 8.51 -4.04 4.24
N GLU A 50 7.30 -3.69 4.62
CA GLU A 50 6.17 -4.60 4.68
C GLU A 50 4.90 -3.94 4.13
N LYS A 51 3.96 -4.75 3.66
CA LYS A 51 2.70 -4.25 3.12
C LYS A 51 1.53 -5.15 3.52
N VAL A 52 0.35 -4.56 3.56
CA VAL A 52 -0.92 -5.27 3.63
C VAL A 52 -1.83 -4.79 2.50
N GLU A 53 -2.33 -5.72 1.71
CA GLU A 53 -3.32 -5.43 0.67
C GLU A 53 -4.69 -5.29 1.35
N LEU A 54 -5.38 -4.19 1.10
CA LEU A 54 -6.69 -3.91 1.70
C LEU A 54 -7.83 -4.22 0.74
N TRP A 55 -7.66 -3.84 -0.53
CA TRP A 55 -8.65 -4.01 -1.57
C TRP A 55 -8.00 -3.92 -2.96
N ALA A 56 -8.67 -4.51 -3.95
CA ALA A 56 -8.34 -4.29 -5.35
C ALA A 56 -9.60 -4.37 -6.22
N THR A 57 -9.53 -3.79 -7.41
CA THR A 57 -10.51 -3.98 -8.47
C THR A 57 -9.77 -4.37 -9.74
N ASP A 58 -10.34 -5.24 -10.55
CA ASP A 58 -9.76 -5.69 -11.81
C ASP A 58 -10.24 -4.90 -13.02
N SER A 59 -11.12 -3.92 -12.79
CA SER A 59 -11.70 -3.07 -13.83
C SER A 59 -12.02 -1.67 -13.33
N LEU A 60 -12.13 -0.71 -14.25
CA LEU A 60 -12.65 0.64 -14.04
C LEU A 60 -13.65 0.95 -15.16
N PRO A 61 -14.95 1.22 -14.89
CA PRO A 61 -15.57 1.26 -13.55
C PRO A 61 -15.41 -0.04 -12.78
N ALA A 62 -15.34 0.07 -11.44
CA ALA A 62 -15.08 -1.06 -10.56
C ALA A 62 -16.22 -2.10 -10.62
N HIS A 63 -15.86 -3.36 -10.77
CA HIS A 63 -16.77 -4.48 -10.58
C HIS A 63 -16.76 -4.91 -9.11
N LEU A 64 -17.95 -5.00 -8.49
CA LEU A 64 -18.09 -5.43 -7.10
C LEU A 64 -18.13 -6.96 -7.05
N THR A 65 -17.02 -7.56 -6.66
CA THR A 65 -16.87 -9.02 -6.58
C THR A 65 -17.49 -9.58 -5.31
N GLU A 66 -17.86 -10.88 -5.36
CA GLU A 66 -18.26 -11.62 -4.18
C GLU A 66 -17.06 -12.20 -3.41
N ASP A 67 -15.90 -12.33 -4.07
CA ASP A 67 -14.64 -12.77 -3.48
C ASP A 67 -13.90 -11.63 -2.82
N ASP A 68 -12.99 -11.93 -1.89
CA ASP A 68 -12.14 -10.94 -1.23
C ASP A 68 -10.89 -10.64 -2.08
N PRO A 69 -10.78 -9.45 -2.70
CA PRO A 69 -9.61 -9.13 -3.52
C PRO A 69 -8.29 -8.99 -2.75
N ALA A 70 -8.33 -8.89 -1.42
CA ALA A 70 -7.10 -8.87 -0.61
C ALA A 70 -6.36 -10.22 -0.64
N GLU A 71 -7.06 -11.30 -1.01
CA GLU A 71 -6.47 -12.64 -1.19
C GLU A 71 -5.85 -12.84 -2.59
N TRP A 72 -6.02 -11.89 -3.50
CA TRP A 72 -5.43 -11.99 -4.85
C TRP A 72 -3.91 -11.86 -4.79
N ASN A 73 -3.23 -12.52 -5.74
CA ASN A 73 -1.79 -12.34 -5.92
C ASN A 73 -1.52 -11.05 -6.68
N LEU A 74 -1.45 -9.94 -5.95
CA LEU A 74 -1.31 -8.59 -6.50
C LEU A 74 0.15 -8.21 -6.73
N GLY A 75 0.43 -7.69 -7.92
CA GLY A 75 1.64 -6.93 -8.22
C GLY A 75 1.65 -5.56 -7.53
N THR A 76 2.44 -4.63 -8.05
CA THR A 76 2.45 -3.25 -7.54
C THR A 76 1.19 -2.53 -7.97
N SER A 77 0.80 -2.64 -9.22
CA SER A 77 -0.41 -2.09 -9.85
C SER A 77 -1.19 -3.19 -10.58
N LEU A 78 -2.39 -2.88 -11.01
CA LEU A 78 -3.22 -3.71 -11.90
C LEU A 78 -3.51 -2.92 -13.18
N ALA A 79 -3.35 -3.55 -14.34
CA ALA A 79 -3.42 -2.89 -15.65
C ALA A 79 -4.78 -2.21 -15.96
N ASN A 80 -5.87 -2.68 -15.38
CA ASN A 80 -7.22 -2.17 -15.69
C ASN A 80 -8.04 -1.81 -14.45
N GLY A 81 -7.42 -1.78 -13.28
CA GLY A 81 -8.15 -1.64 -12.04
C GLY A 81 -7.46 -0.73 -11.02
N SER A 82 -7.66 -1.04 -9.76
CA SER A 82 -7.03 -0.32 -8.66
C SER A 82 -6.48 -1.26 -7.60
N VAL A 83 -5.51 -0.77 -6.84
CA VAL A 83 -4.98 -1.46 -5.66
C VAL A 83 -4.99 -0.49 -4.50
N PHE A 84 -5.51 -0.92 -3.35
CA PHE A 84 -5.45 -0.17 -2.11
C PHE A 84 -4.66 -0.97 -1.08
N ARG A 85 -3.58 -0.38 -0.57
CA ARG A 85 -2.68 -1.02 0.40
C ARG A 85 -2.16 -0.06 1.45
N LEU A 86 -1.73 -0.62 2.57
CA LEU A 86 -0.83 0.07 3.50
C LEU A 86 0.59 -0.46 3.32
N CYS A 87 1.53 0.47 3.39
CA CYS A 87 2.96 0.18 3.34
C CYS A 87 3.63 0.75 4.59
N ARG A 88 4.47 -0.06 5.23
CA ARG A 88 5.31 0.36 6.34
C ARG A 88 6.77 0.32 5.91
N TYR A 89 7.43 1.41 6.13
CA TYR A 89 8.84 1.63 5.81
C TYR A 89 9.62 1.86 7.11
N GLU A 90 10.52 0.95 7.44
CA GLU A 90 11.43 1.14 8.56
C GLU A 90 12.53 2.15 8.21
N PRO A 91 13.15 2.81 9.20
CA PRO A 91 14.33 3.65 8.95
C PRO A 91 15.42 2.91 8.18
N GLY A 92 15.97 3.56 7.15
CA GLY A 92 17.01 2.98 6.31
C GLY A 92 16.52 1.89 5.36
N VAL A 93 15.24 1.91 4.99
CA VAL A 93 14.72 1.05 3.91
C VAL A 93 15.57 1.22 2.65
N ALA A 94 15.89 0.10 1.98
CA ALA A 94 16.72 0.11 0.78
C ALA A 94 16.09 0.93 -0.34
N GLU A 95 16.92 1.62 -1.11
CA GLU A 95 16.50 2.38 -2.29
C GLU A 95 15.78 1.49 -3.30
N ARG A 96 14.76 2.07 -3.92
CA ARG A 96 14.03 1.46 -5.02
C ARG A 96 13.50 2.53 -5.95
N TRP A 97 14.30 2.96 -6.88
CA TRP A 97 13.88 3.84 -7.95
C TRP A 97 12.97 3.12 -8.92
N HIS A 98 11.76 3.60 -9.05
CA HIS A 98 10.76 2.98 -9.93
C HIS A 98 9.70 3.99 -10.36
N ARG A 99 8.95 3.62 -11.38
CA ARG A 99 7.69 4.26 -11.75
C ARG A 99 6.62 3.20 -11.93
N THR A 100 5.38 3.56 -11.63
CA THR A 100 4.20 2.74 -11.84
C THR A 100 3.42 3.20 -13.07
N ASP A 101 2.68 2.30 -13.67
CA ASP A 101 1.68 2.57 -14.71
C ASP A 101 0.34 2.98 -14.10
N SER A 102 0.38 3.73 -13.03
CA SER A 102 -0.77 4.14 -12.23
C SER A 102 -0.71 5.61 -11.82
N LEU A 103 -1.89 6.16 -11.55
CA LEU A 103 -2.05 7.36 -10.75
C LEU A 103 -2.18 6.92 -9.30
N ASP A 104 -1.26 7.38 -8.44
CA ASP A 104 -1.24 6.96 -7.05
C ASP A 104 -1.66 8.09 -6.13
N TYR A 105 -2.55 7.80 -5.19
CA TYR A 105 -2.83 8.65 -4.04
C TYR A 105 -2.08 8.07 -2.84
N GLY A 106 -1.03 8.78 -2.39
CA GLY A 106 -0.24 8.44 -1.22
C GLY A 106 -0.64 9.32 -0.04
N ILE A 107 -0.92 8.71 1.11
CA ILE A 107 -1.30 9.40 2.35
C ILE A 107 -0.35 8.95 3.44
N VAL A 108 0.35 9.88 4.07
CA VAL A 108 1.18 9.58 5.24
C VAL A 108 0.28 9.46 6.46
N LEU A 109 0.13 8.26 7.00
CA LEU A 109 -0.71 7.99 8.18
C LEU A 109 0.04 8.21 9.48
N SER A 110 1.33 7.86 9.51
CA SER A 110 2.21 8.07 10.67
C SER A 110 3.67 8.13 10.27
N GLY A 111 4.50 8.75 11.09
CA GLY A 111 5.91 8.93 10.81
C GLY A 111 6.17 10.02 9.77
N GLU A 112 7.30 9.90 9.09
CA GLU A 112 7.75 10.83 8.07
C GLU A 112 8.46 10.11 6.94
N MET A 113 8.43 10.69 5.74
CA MET A 113 8.96 10.09 4.52
C MET A 113 9.57 11.15 3.63
N TRP A 114 10.67 10.82 2.97
CA TRP A 114 11.22 11.62 1.88
C TRP A 114 10.89 10.93 0.56
N MET A 115 10.27 11.69 -0.34
CA MET A 115 10.07 11.27 -1.71
C MET A 115 11.12 11.95 -2.58
N GLU A 116 12.01 11.15 -3.15
CA GLU A 116 13.01 11.61 -4.10
C GLU A 116 12.47 11.50 -5.52
N LEU A 117 12.64 12.53 -6.29
CA LEU A 117 12.36 12.63 -7.73
C LEU A 117 13.66 12.92 -8.47
N ASP A 118 13.67 12.90 -9.79
CA ASP A 118 14.88 13.15 -10.59
C ASP A 118 15.58 14.47 -10.23
N GLU A 119 14.83 15.54 -9.98
CA GLU A 119 15.38 16.88 -9.78
C GLU A 119 15.05 17.47 -8.41
N GLN A 120 14.20 16.83 -7.62
CA GLN A 120 13.69 17.38 -6.37
C GLN A 120 13.48 16.30 -5.33
N GLU A 121 13.45 16.74 -4.09
CA GLU A 121 13.06 15.91 -2.95
C GLU A 121 11.96 16.61 -2.16
N VAL A 122 11.03 15.84 -1.63
CA VAL A 122 9.95 16.34 -0.77
C VAL A 122 9.95 15.60 0.55
N HIS A 123 9.99 16.34 1.65
CA HIS A 123 9.81 15.79 3.00
C HIS A 123 8.33 15.82 3.38
N LEU A 124 7.78 14.66 3.67
CA LEU A 124 6.38 14.42 3.97
C LEU A 124 6.22 13.97 5.43
N LYS A 125 5.14 14.40 6.06
CA LYS A 125 4.79 14.08 7.46
C LYS A 125 3.37 13.53 7.54
N ALA A 126 3.04 12.92 8.66
CA ALA A 126 1.69 12.43 8.92
C ALA A 126 0.63 13.49 8.62
N GLY A 127 -0.36 13.12 7.80
CA GLY A 127 -1.41 13.98 7.27
C GLY A 127 -1.13 14.55 5.87
N ASP A 128 0.12 14.51 5.38
CA ASP A 128 0.42 14.97 4.03
C ASP A 128 -0.09 13.96 2.98
N ILE A 129 -0.47 14.51 1.83
CA ILE A 129 -1.00 13.76 0.69
C ILE A 129 -0.13 14.00 -0.54
N VAL A 130 0.22 12.94 -1.23
CA VAL A 130 0.92 12.97 -2.51
C VAL A 130 0.02 12.45 -3.61
N ILE A 131 -0.05 13.19 -4.71
CA ILE A 131 -0.63 12.72 -5.97
C ILE A 131 0.54 12.41 -6.90
N GLN A 132 0.82 11.13 -7.08
CA GLN A 132 1.92 10.66 -7.89
C GLN A 132 1.43 10.20 -9.26
N ARG A 133 1.91 10.87 -10.31
CA ARG A 133 1.41 10.76 -11.68
C ARG A 133 2.32 9.89 -12.55
N GLY A 134 2.64 8.66 -12.09
CA GLY A 134 3.52 7.75 -12.83
C GLY A 134 4.94 8.29 -13.04
N THR A 135 5.42 9.16 -12.15
CA THR A 135 6.79 9.69 -12.19
C THR A 135 7.79 8.69 -11.60
N ILE A 136 9.04 8.72 -12.06
CA ILE A 136 10.13 7.99 -11.37
C ILE A 136 10.32 8.59 -9.99
N HIS A 137 10.44 7.74 -8.99
CA HIS A 137 10.60 8.16 -7.61
C HIS A 137 11.26 7.07 -6.75
N ASN A 138 11.73 7.50 -5.59
CA ASN A 138 12.21 6.64 -4.52
C ASN A 138 11.62 7.11 -3.19
N TRP A 139 11.28 6.14 -2.32
CA TRP A 139 10.79 6.40 -0.97
C TRP A 139 11.89 6.10 0.04
N VAL A 140 12.29 7.11 0.81
CA VAL A 140 13.37 7.03 1.79
C VAL A 140 12.86 7.41 3.16
N ASN A 141 12.97 6.51 4.12
CA ASN A 141 12.72 6.84 5.52
C ASN A 141 14.04 7.19 6.21
N ARG A 142 14.29 8.48 6.40
CA ARG A 142 15.44 9.04 7.15
C ARG A 142 15.08 9.40 8.59
N GLY A 143 13.83 9.13 9.00
CA GLY A 143 13.37 9.35 10.36
C GLY A 143 13.94 8.34 11.35
N THR A 144 13.55 8.48 12.60
CA THR A 144 13.99 7.61 13.71
C THR A 144 13.02 6.46 14.00
N GLY A 145 11.86 6.46 13.36
CA GLY A 145 10.83 5.44 13.52
C GLY A 145 10.18 5.05 12.20
N PRO A 146 9.31 4.04 12.20
CA PRO A 146 8.64 3.58 10.98
C PRO A 146 7.70 4.66 10.43
N CYS A 147 7.60 4.72 9.11
CA CYS A 147 6.58 5.48 8.40
C CYS A 147 5.53 4.53 7.83
N VAL A 148 4.26 4.83 8.07
CA VAL A 148 3.13 4.09 7.48
C VAL A 148 2.40 5.00 6.50
N MET A 149 2.25 4.49 5.27
CA MET A 149 1.54 5.17 4.19
C MET A 149 0.42 4.31 3.65
N ALA A 150 -0.70 4.95 3.33
CA ALA A 150 -1.74 4.35 2.51
C ALA A 150 -1.51 4.73 1.04
N PHE A 151 -1.67 3.76 0.15
CA PHE A 151 -1.59 3.98 -1.29
C PHE A 151 -2.84 3.44 -1.99
N ILE A 152 -3.44 4.28 -2.83
CA ILE A 152 -4.46 3.89 -3.79
C ILE A 152 -3.84 4.07 -5.17
N LEU A 153 -3.59 2.96 -5.87
CA LEU A 153 -3.02 2.94 -7.21
C LEU A 153 -4.15 2.67 -8.21
N ILE A 154 -4.32 3.57 -9.15
CA ILE A 154 -5.39 3.52 -10.16
C ILE A 154 -4.73 3.37 -11.53
N ALA A 155 -5.13 2.36 -12.29
CA ALA A 155 -4.61 2.12 -13.63
C ALA A 155 -4.74 3.36 -14.52
N THR A 156 -3.72 3.62 -15.34
CA THR A 156 -3.71 4.72 -16.32
C THR A 156 -3.66 4.18 -17.73
N GLU A 157 -4.31 4.87 -18.65
CA GLU A 157 -4.19 4.58 -20.07
C GLU A 157 -2.78 4.93 -20.57
N GLY A 158 -2.10 3.97 -21.20
CA GLY A 158 -0.75 4.16 -21.74
C GLY A 158 0.34 4.32 -20.70
N GLY A 159 0.09 3.95 -19.44
CA GLY A 159 1.09 3.98 -18.38
C GLY A 159 2.30 3.07 -18.67
N VAL A 160 3.44 3.41 -18.09
CA VAL A 160 4.69 2.65 -18.21
C VAL A 160 5.25 2.38 -16.84
N SER A 161 5.51 1.12 -16.52
CA SER A 161 6.17 0.71 -15.29
C SER A 161 7.63 0.34 -15.54
N THR A 162 8.49 0.67 -14.59
CA THR A 162 9.93 0.34 -14.62
C THR A 162 10.48 0.14 -13.20
N GLY A 163 11.62 -0.52 -13.06
CA GLY A 163 12.33 -0.63 -11.78
C GLY A 163 11.78 -1.71 -10.83
N TRP A 164 11.37 -2.83 -11.36
CA TRP A 164 10.92 -4.01 -10.59
C TRP A 164 12.03 -4.95 -10.24
#